data_0b0c082c9b991c512406018977ecd9e7
#
_entry.id   0b0c082c9b991c512406018977ecd9e7
#
_cell.length_a   1.000
_cell.length_b   1.000
_cell.length_c   1.000
_cell.angle_alpha   90.00
_cell.angle_beta   90.00
_cell.angle_gamma   90.00
#
_symmetry.space_group_name_H-M   'P 1'
#
loop_
_entity.id
_entity.type
_entity.pdbx_description
1 polymer ?
#
loop_
_entity_poly.entity_id
_entity_poly.type
_entity_poly.pdbx_seq_one_letter_code
_entity_poly.pdbx_strand_id
1 'polypeptide(L)'
;KTLIIYFFIWRNSGIVIMERMEKTYIRKREKKYAIYSLFDKKRLTKYYDNIEELEENVYIAKDEKTGKFAFLSSRFSTKTEYKEIIKVLDTGINEYLYIGIVAEEERTDILTKIDKINIKELSEKEYNKIINLLPKN
;
A
#
# COMPACT_ATOMS: atom_id res chain seq x y z
N LYS A 1 19.08 13.26 -0.96
CA LYS A 1 18.01 13.76 -1.81
C LYS A 1 17.28 12.61 -2.52
N THR A 2 15.98 12.59 -2.41
CA THR A 2 15.17 11.55 -3.05
C THR A 2 15.16 11.74 -4.55
N LEU A 3 15.40 10.67 -5.28
CA LEU A 3 15.31 10.67 -6.72
C LEU A 3 13.90 10.34 -7.16
N ILE A 4 13.24 11.29 -7.78
CA ILE A 4 11.90 11.12 -8.32
C ILE A 4 11.98 11.30 -9.83
N ILE A 5 11.49 10.31 -10.56
CA ILE A 5 11.46 10.35 -12.02
C ILE A 5 10.01 10.51 -12.47
N TYR A 6 9.76 11.51 -13.28
CA TYR A 6 8.45 11.79 -13.84
C TYR A 6 8.41 11.41 -15.30
N PHE A 7 7.31 10.74 -15.69
CA PHE A 7 7.02 10.43 -17.08
C PHE A 7 5.82 11.25 -17.50
N PHE A 8 5.88 11.84 -18.68
CA PHE A 8 4.81 12.65 -19.23
C PHE A 8 4.17 11.86 -20.37
N ILE A 9 2.88 11.62 -20.24
CA ILE A 9 2.11 10.89 -21.24
C ILE A 9 0.95 11.74 -21.70
N TRP A 10 0.85 11.94 -23.02
CA TRP A 10 -0.32 12.60 -23.61
C TRP A 10 -1.48 11.63 -23.65
N ARG A 11 -2.60 12.04 -23.12
CA ARG A 11 -3.77 11.18 -23.05
C ARG A 11 -5.02 12.03 -23.15
N ASN A 12 -5.84 11.79 -24.19
CA ASN A 12 -7.09 12.51 -24.40
C ASN A 12 -6.94 14.03 -24.27
N SER A 13 -5.98 14.58 -24.99
CA SER A 13 -5.64 16.01 -24.99
C SER A 13 -5.13 16.56 -23.66
N GLY A 14 -4.81 15.68 -22.70
CA GLY A 14 -4.21 16.09 -21.43
C GLY A 14 -2.83 15.49 -21.21
N ILE A 15 -2.09 16.04 -20.28
CA ILE A 15 -0.79 15.48 -19.84
C ILE A 15 -1.02 14.72 -18.56
N VAL A 16 -0.69 13.44 -18.57
CA VAL A 16 -0.69 12.62 -17.35
C VAL A 16 0.75 12.51 -16.87
N ILE A 17 1.00 12.94 -15.64
CA ILE A 17 2.31 12.83 -15.02
C ILE A 17 2.33 11.54 -14.21
N MET A 18 3.25 10.65 -14.56
CA MET A 18 3.44 9.39 -13.83
C MET A 18 4.71 9.52 -13.00
N GLU A 19 4.57 9.40 -11.70
CA GLU A 19 5.68 9.46 -10.78
C GLU A 19 6.18 8.06 -10.49
N ARG A 20 7.48 7.85 -10.70
CA ARG A 20 8.12 6.58 -10.38
C ARG A 20 8.39 6.52 -8.88
N MET A 21 7.95 5.44 -8.25
CA MET A 21 8.17 5.23 -6.83
C MET A 21 9.64 5.00 -6.52
N GLU A 22 10.07 5.57 -5.41
CA GLU A 22 11.42 5.39 -4.88
C GLU A 22 11.63 3.95 -4.44
N LYS A 23 12.79 3.37 -4.77
CA LYS A 23 13.13 2.03 -4.31
C LYS A 23 13.43 2.04 -2.83
N THR A 24 12.98 0.99 -2.16
CA THR A 24 13.09 0.88 -0.70
C THR A 24 13.60 -0.50 -0.30
N TYR A 25 14.00 -0.61 0.95
CA TYR A 25 14.39 -1.89 1.53
C TYR A 25 14.05 -1.92 3.02
N ILE A 26 13.97 -3.14 3.56
CA ILE A 26 13.72 -3.35 4.98
C ILE A 26 15.07 -3.35 5.70
N ARG A 27 15.17 -2.61 6.81
CA ARG A 27 16.35 -2.64 7.65
C ARG A 27 15.96 -2.96 9.09
N LYS A 28 16.68 -3.93 9.65
CA LYS A 28 16.50 -4.31 11.05
C LYS A 28 17.48 -3.50 11.91
N ARG A 29 16.96 -2.94 12.99
CA ARG A 29 17.77 -2.26 13.98
C ARG A 29 17.33 -2.75 15.36
N GLU A 30 18.25 -3.41 16.05
CA GLU A 30 17.97 -4.11 17.29
C GLU A 30 16.94 -5.22 17.04
N LYS A 31 15.73 -5.11 17.55
CA LYS A 31 14.68 -6.11 17.33
C LYS A 31 13.52 -5.57 16.52
N LYS A 32 13.70 -4.41 15.91
CA LYS A 32 12.64 -3.73 15.17
C LYS A 32 13.06 -3.51 13.72
N TYR A 33 12.07 -3.28 12.87
CA TYR A 33 12.25 -3.12 11.44
C TYR A 33 11.63 -1.82 10.96
N ALA A 34 12.23 -1.23 9.94
CA ALA A 34 11.69 -0.04 9.28
C ALA A 34 12.02 -0.09 7.80
N ILE A 35 11.31 0.69 7.00
CA ILE A 35 11.56 0.83 5.58
C ILE A 35 12.49 2.03 5.37
N TYR A 36 13.50 1.83 4.56
CA TYR A 36 14.49 2.86 4.23
C TYR A 36 14.53 3.09 2.72
N SER A 37 14.88 4.32 2.35
CA SER A 37 15.15 4.66 0.96
C SER A 37 16.47 4.03 0.51
N LEU A 38 16.45 3.33 -0.61
CA LEU A 38 17.67 2.76 -1.18
C LEU A 38 18.61 3.85 -1.69
N PHE A 39 18.06 4.97 -2.14
CA PHE A 39 18.82 6.08 -2.71
C PHE A 39 19.66 6.82 -1.66
N ASP A 40 19.02 7.38 -0.64
CA ASP A 40 19.70 8.23 0.35
C ASP A 40 19.86 7.57 1.71
N LYS A 41 19.42 6.32 1.87
CA LYS A 41 19.53 5.54 3.11
C LYS A 41 18.77 6.14 4.28
N LYS A 42 17.82 7.03 4.03
CA LYS A 42 16.99 7.61 5.09
C LYS A 42 15.83 6.70 5.43
N ARG A 43 15.48 6.71 6.70
CA ARG A 43 14.33 5.95 7.19
C ARG A 43 13.04 6.67 6.76
N LEU A 44 12.11 5.88 6.19
CA LEU A 44 10.84 6.40 5.70
C LEU A 44 9.67 6.11 6.63
N THR A 45 9.77 5.11 7.49
CA THR A 45 8.70 4.71 8.39
C THR A 45 9.19 4.68 9.85
N LYS A 46 8.25 4.57 10.78
CA LYS A 46 8.61 4.23 12.17
C LYS A 46 9.08 2.76 12.23
N TYR A 47 9.53 2.33 13.38
CA TYR A 47 9.95 0.94 13.59
C TYR A 47 8.74 0.07 13.94
N TYR A 48 8.73 -1.14 13.41
CA TYR A 48 7.68 -2.13 13.63
C TYR A 48 8.27 -3.44 14.12
N ASP A 49 7.44 -4.26 14.77
CA ASP A 49 7.87 -5.57 15.26
C ASP A 49 8.27 -6.51 14.13
N ASN A 50 7.56 -6.44 13.02
CA ASN A 50 7.84 -7.27 11.86
C ASN A 50 7.36 -6.57 10.60
N ILE A 51 8.08 -6.76 9.49
CA ILE A 51 7.71 -6.20 8.19
C ILE A 51 7.92 -7.29 7.15
N GLU A 52 6.94 -7.47 6.27
CA GLU A 52 7.00 -8.41 5.17
C GLU A 52 6.77 -7.69 3.86
N GLU A 53 7.58 -8.00 2.85
CA GLU A 53 7.39 -7.44 1.51
C GLU A 53 6.27 -8.17 0.78
N LEU A 54 5.34 -7.41 0.20
CA LEU A 54 4.24 -7.95 -0.60
C LEU A 54 4.56 -7.91 -2.09
N GLU A 55 5.19 -6.83 -2.51
CA GLU A 55 5.73 -6.65 -3.85
C GLU A 55 6.76 -5.54 -3.77
N GLU A 56 7.44 -5.20 -4.85
CA GLU A 56 8.46 -4.15 -4.84
C GLU A 56 7.88 -2.85 -4.28
N ASN A 57 8.52 -2.34 -3.23
CA ASN A 57 8.17 -1.10 -2.54
C ASN A 57 6.81 -1.12 -1.81
N VAL A 58 6.25 -2.30 -1.58
CA VAL A 58 4.99 -2.45 -0.84
C VAL A 58 5.17 -3.49 0.25
N TYR A 59 4.79 -3.13 1.47
CA TYR A 59 5.03 -3.96 2.64
C TYR A 59 3.82 -3.96 3.57
N ILE A 60 3.75 -4.98 4.42
CA ILE A 60 2.86 -4.97 5.58
C ILE A 60 3.73 -5.06 6.83
N ALA A 61 3.31 -4.33 7.85
CA ALA A 61 3.98 -4.36 9.15
C ALA A 61 3.01 -4.88 10.19
N LYS A 62 3.47 -5.77 11.05
CA LYS A 62 2.65 -6.37 12.09
C LYS A 62 3.03 -5.84 13.46
N ASP A 63 2.02 -5.55 14.28
CA ASP A 63 2.17 -5.27 15.69
C ASP A 63 1.86 -6.55 16.44
N GLU A 64 2.86 -7.12 17.11
CA GLU A 64 2.72 -8.39 17.81
C GLU A 64 1.74 -8.31 19.00
N LYS A 65 1.59 -7.13 19.60
CA LYS A 65 0.67 -6.98 20.73
C LYS A 65 -0.80 -7.07 20.33
N THR A 66 -1.14 -6.44 19.22
CA THR A 66 -2.54 -6.38 18.76
C THR A 66 -2.84 -7.40 17.67
N GLY A 67 -1.82 -7.90 17.00
CA GLY A 67 -1.99 -8.78 15.84
C GLY A 67 -2.47 -8.04 14.60
N LYS A 68 -2.51 -6.72 14.65
CA LYS A 68 -3.00 -5.89 13.53
C LYS A 68 -1.86 -5.49 12.62
N PHE A 69 -2.24 -5.06 11.41
CA PHE A 69 -1.30 -4.71 10.35
C PHE A 69 -1.39 -3.26 9.94
N ALA A 70 -0.26 -2.72 9.50
CA ALA A 70 -0.16 -1.46 8.76
C ALA A 70 0.27 -1.77 7.34
N PHE A 71 -0.18 -0.95 6.39
CA PHE A 71 0.24 -1.02 5.00
C PHE A 71 1.26 0.08 4.76
N LEU A 72 2.39 -0.28 4.16
CA LEU A 72 3.52 0.63 3.96
C LEU A 72 3.95 0.67 2.50
N SER A 73 4.26 1.86 2.02
CA SER A 73 4.94 2.05 0.75
C SER A 73 5.98 3.16 0.92
N SER A 74 6.73 3.47 -0.13
CA SER A 74 7.72 4.54 -0.06
C SER A 74 7.08 5.92 0.17
N ARG A 75 5.81 6.10 -0.15
CA ARG A 75 5.11 7.38 -0.09
C ARG A 75 3.96 7.44 0.88
N PHE A 76 3.52 6.29 1.37
CA PHE A 76 2.30 6.22 2.14
C PHE A 76 2.37 5.13 3.20
N SER A 77 1.92 5.46 4.41
CA SER A 77 1.84 4.50 5.51
C SER A 77 0.51 4.67 6.21
N THR A 78 -0.17 3.56 6.47
CA THR A 78 -1.41 3.59 7.24
C THR A 78 -1.12 3.45 8.73
N LYS A 79 -2.15 3.65 9.53
CA LYS A 79 -2.11 3.26 10.94
C LYS A 79 -2.08 1.73 11.02
N THR A 80 -1.64 1.20 12.14
CA THR A 80 -1.65 -0.24 12.43
C THR A 80 -3.04 -0.61 12.92
N GLU A 81 -3.98 -0.73 12.01
CA GLU A 81 -5.40 -0.92 12.37
C GLU A 81 -6.08 -2.07 11.64
N TYR A 82 -5.42 -2.67 10.65
CA TYR A 82 -6.06 -3.68 9.82
C TYR A 82 -5.96 -5.07 10.44
N LYS A 83 -7.09 -5.74 10.58
CA LYS A 83 -7.14 -7.13 10.99
C LYS A 83 -6.53 -8.00 9.90
N GLU A 84 -6.71 -7.61 8.64
CA GLU A 84 -6.28 -8.36 7.48
C GLU A 84 -6.03 -7.42 6.32
N ILE A 85 -5.02 -7.73 5.52
CA ILE A 85 -4.75 -7.02 4.25
C ILE A 85 -4.64 -8.09 3.18
N ILE A 86 -5.52 -8.03 2.19
CA ILE A 86 -5.62 -9.03 1.12
C ILE A 86 -5.04 -8.45 -0.16
N LYS A 87 -4.09 -9.18 -0.77
CA LYS A 87 -3.51 -8.82 -2.06
C LYS A 87 -4.40 -9.39 -3.17
N VAL A 88 -4.84 -8.55 -4.08
CA VAL A 88 -5.76 -8.93 -5.16
C VAL A 88 -5.19 -8.47 -6.50
N LEU A 89 -5.22 -9.35 -7.49
CA LEU A 89 -4.81 -8.99 -8.84
C LEU A 89 -6.00 -8.41 -9.62
N ASP A 90 -5.85 -7.17 -10.07
CA ASP A 90 -6.82 -6.57 -10.98
C ASP A 90 -6.40 -6.95 -12.40
N THR A 91 -7.05 -7.96 -12.96
CA THR A 91 -6.72 -8.49 -14.28
C THR A 91 -7.00 -7.51 -15.40
N GLY A 92 -7.90 -6.54 -15.19
CA GLY A 92 -8.22 -5.53 -16.19
C GLY A 92 -7.06 -4.59 -16.48
N ILE A 93 -6.22 -4.33 -15.49
CA ILE A 93 -5.06 -3.44 -15.63
C ILE A 93 -3.75 -4.17 -15.33
N ASN A 94 -3.81 -5.44 -14.99
CA ASN A 94 -2.67 -6.29 -14.65
C ASN A 94 -1.82 -5.69 -13.53
N GLU A 95 -2.47 -5.17 -12.49
CA GLU A 95 -1.81 -4.61 -11.31
C GLU A 95 -2.45 -5.16 -10.04
N TYR A 96 -1.67 -5.17 -8.96
CA TYR A 96 -2.19 -5.55 -7.65
C TYR A 96 -2.81 -4.36 -6.95
N LEU A 97 -3.87 -4.63 -6.22
CA LEU A 97 -4.41 -3.72 -5.23
C LEU A 97 -4.58 -4.48 -3.93
N TYR A 98 -4.79 -3.76 -2.86
CA TYR A 98 -4.82 -4.35 -1.53
C TYR A 98 -6.10 -3.94 -0.82
N ILE A 99 -6.70 -4.91 -0.14
CA ILE A 99 -7.95 -4.68 0.58
C ILE A 99 -7.64 -4.79 2.07
N GLY A 100 -7.81 -3.70 2.79
CA GLY A 100 -7.60 -3.67 4.23
C GLY A 100 -8.92 -3.70 4.99
N ILE A 101 -9.03 -4.59 5.97
CA ILE A 101 -10.25 -4.77 6.76
C ILE A 101 -10.02 -4.32 8.19
N VAL A 102 -10.83 -3.36 8.66
CA VAL A 102 -10.84 -2.91 10.04
C VAL A 102 -12.11 -3.45 10.68
N ALA A 103 -11.95 -4.53 11.43
CA ALA A 103 -13.11 -5.28 11.96
C ALA A 103 -13.95 -4.47 12.94
N GLU A 104 -13.31 -3.69 13.82
CA GLU A 104 -14.00 -2.94 14.86
C GLU A 104 -14.92 -1.86 14.31
N GLU A 105 -14.61 -1.36 13.12
CA GLU A 105 -15.39 -0.29 12.48
C GLU A 105 -16.23 -0.80 11.31
N GLU A 106 -16.17 -2.11 11.06
CA GLU A 106 -16.81 -2.71 9.87
C GLU A 106 -16.42 -1.93 8.61
N ARG A 107 -15.15 -1.51 8.56
CA ARG A 107 -14.63 -0.67 7.48
C ARG A 107 -13.72 -1.47 6.57
N THR A 108 -13.87 -1.27 5.27
CA THR A 108 -12.98 -1.85 4.26
C THR A 108 -12.36 -0.71 3.47
N ASP A 109 -11.03 -0.73 3.38
CA ASP A 109 -10.27 0.27 2.64
C ASP A 109 -9.60 -0.38 1.44
N ILE A 110 -9.57 0.36 0.34
CA ILE A 110 -8.78 0.00 -0.83
C ILE A 110 -7.44 0.71 -0.68
N LEU A 111 -6.36 -0.06 -0.62
CA LEU A 111 -5.02 0.46 -0.37
C LEU A 111 -4.21 0.48 -1.65
N THR A 112 -3.60 1.61 -1.93
CA THR A 112 -2.72 1.79 -3.07
C THR A 112 -1.34 2.23 -2.57
N LYS A 113 -0.39 2.37 -3.48
CA LYS A 113 0.96 2.83 -3.12
C LYS A 113 0.99 4.27 -2.62
N ILE A 114 -0.06 5.03 -2.84
CA ILE A 114 -0.08 6.46 -2.51
C ILE A 114 -1.20 6.88 -1.56
N ASP A 115 -2.25 6.07 -1.39
CA ASP A 115 -3.37 6.45 -0.54
C ASP A 115 -4.23 5.26 -0.12
N LYS A 116 -5.24 5.56 0.67
CA LYS A 116 -6.31 4.62 1.00
C LYS A 116 -7.64 5.27 0.70
N ILE A 117 -8.60 4.47 0.26
CA ILE A 117 -9.94 4.92 -0.06
C ILE A 117 -10.93 3.99 0.62
N ASN A 118 -11.84 4.54 1.42
CA ASN A 118 -12.91 3.75 2.02
C ASN A 118 -13.79 3.20 0.90
N ILE A 119 -14.08 1.89 0.92
CA ILE A 119 -14.87 1.26 -0.14
C ILE A 119 -16.21 1.93 -0.36
N LYS A 120 -16.78 2.55 0.67
CA LYS A 120 -18.06 3.27 0.59
C LYS A 120 -17.98 4.56 -0.23
N GLU A 121 -16.77 5.05 -0.46
CA GLU A 121 -16.54 6.27 -1.24
C GLU A 121 -16.42 5.99 -2.74
N LEU A 122 -16.40 4.71 -3.13
CA LEU A 122 -16.29 4.33 -4.52
C LEU A 122 -17.62 4.51 -5.24
N SER A 123 -17.58 4.75 -6.57
CA SER A 123 -18.75 4.71 -7.39
C SER A 123 -19.32 3.29 -7.40
N GLU A 124 -20.58 3.14 -7.77
CA GLU A 124 -21.22 1.81 -7.85
C GLU A 124 -20.45 0.89 -8.80
N LYS A 125 -19.98 1.41 -9.91
CA LYS A 125 -19.19 0.65 -10.88
C LYS A 125 -17.88 0.15 -10.29
N GLU A 126 -17.15 1.05 -9.61
CA GLU A 126 -15.88 0.70 -8.98
C GLU A 126 -16.08 -0.27 -7.82
N TYR A 127 -17.11 -0.04 -7.02
CA TYR A 127 -17.46 -0.93 -5.92
C TYR A 127 -17.72 -2.36 -6.41
N ASN A 128 -18.56 -2.50 -7.45
CA ASN A 128 -18.87 -3.81 -8.01
C ASN A 128 -17.64 -4.50 -8.58
N LYS A 129 -16.75 -3.74 -9.21
CA LYS A 129 -15.50 -4.27 -9.73
C LYS A 129 -14.65 -4.87 -8.60
N ILE A 130 -14.51 -4.14 -7.50
CA ILE A 130 -13.72 -4.60 -6.36
C ILE A 130 -14.35 -5.84 -5.70
N ILE A 131 -15.67 -5.83 -5.51
CA ILE A 131 -16.37 -6.96 -4.91
C ILE A 131 -16.16 -8.24 -5.74
N ASN A 132 -16.14 -8.12 -7.05
CA ASN A 132 -15.93 -9.26 -7.95
C ASN A 132 -14.49 -9.78 -7.90
N LEU A 133 -13.53 -8.96 -7.49
CA LEU A 133 -12.14 -9.37 -7.36
C LEU A 133 -11.84 -10.05 -6.03
N LEU A 134 -12.68 -9.86 -5.03
CA LEU A 134 -12.45 -10.45 -3.71
C LEU A 134 -12.59 -11.96 -3.74
N PRO A 135 -11.78 -12.68 -2.93
CA PRO A 135 -11.90 -14.12 -2.83
C PRO A 135 -13.29 -14.51 -2.35
N LYS A 136 -13.87 -15.52 -2.96
CA LYS A 136 -15.17 -16.05 -2.56
C LYS A 136 -14.98 -17.24 -1.64
N ASN A 137 -15.70 -17.23 -0.56
CA ASN A 137 -15.69 -18.34 0.39
C ASN A 137 -16.70 -19.41 -0.02
#